data_df6cdc32d2f47e7eaa4b2c4bd6fee677
#
_entry.id   df6cdc32d2f47e7eaa4b2c4bd6fee677
#
_cell.length_a   1.000
_cell.length_b   1.000
_cell.length_c   1.000
_cell.angle_alpha   90.00
_cell.angle_beta   90.00
_cell.angle_gamma   90.00
#
_symmetry.space_group_name_H-M   'P 1'
#
loop_
_entity.id
_entity.type
_entity.pdbx_description
1 polymer ?
#
loop_
_entity_poly.entity_id
_entity_poly.type
_entity_poly.pdbx_seq_one_letter_code
_entity_poly.pdbx_strand_id
1 'polypeptide(L)'
;MVTKMSYRYLHTLKNLGPAPEPNLTVLWSTRLPENFKRFCAKTSIESSSIQYENDDLMRVTHGDDYAIACCVSSMRVGKEMQFFGARANLAKCLLYAINGGVDEISKKQVGPKYRPITSEYLDYDEVMERYDDMSRWLSHVYVNTLNIIHYMHDKYCYERLQMALHDKNVTRWFATGIAGLSVIADSLSAIKYAKVKTIRDENGIVVDFEVEGDYPKFGNDDDRVDEIAYKIVKDFMHYVGTTQTYRGGIPTTSILTITSNVVYGKNTGATPDGRKAGEPFAPGANPMHGRDKHGAVASLSSVAKLPFKEAQDGISNTFSIIPGALGKEDQIVLDTISVDDLSFSMEPDCACCEPNLAEDVDLD
;
A
#
# COMPACT_ATOMS: atom_id res chain seq x y z
N MET A 1 -21.36 16.13 -3.83
CA MET A 1 -22.47 16.91 -3.19
C MET A 1 -22.94 16.15 -1.94
N VAL A 2 -23.03 16.84 -0.79
CA VAL A 2 -23.56 16.26 0.45
C VAL A 2 -25.07 16.43 0.50
N THR A 3 -25.79 15.35 0.74
CA THR A 3 -27.26 15.31 0.80
C THR A 3 -27.75 14.65 2.09
N LYS A 4 -29.06 14.66 2.35
CA LYS A 4 -29.64 13.89 3.46
C LYS A 4 -29.27 12.39 3.40
N MET A 5 -29.07 11.84 2.19
CA MET A 5 -28.67 10.44 2.03
C MET A 5 -27.25 10.20 2.53
N SER A 6 -26.32 11.14 2.35
CA SER A 6 -24.96 11.03 2.88
C SER A 6 -24.97 10.81 4.40
N TYR A 7 -25.77 11.60 5.13
CA TYR A 7 -25.94 11.40 6.57
C TYR A 7 -26.63 10.07 6.93
N ARG A 8 -27.60 9.64 6.11
CA ARG A 8 -28.31 8.37 6.34
C ARG A 8 -27.39 7.16 6.17
N TYR A 9 -26.50 7.17 5.21
CA TYR A 9 -25.51 6.11 5.03
C TYR A 9 -24.61 5.98 6.26
N LEU A 10 -24.06 7.09 6.75
CA LEU A 10 -23.26 7.08 7.97
C LEU A 10 -24.06 6.64 9.20
N HIS A 11 -25.32 7.06 9.30
CA HIS A 11 -26.22 6.64 10.39
C HIS A 11 -26.52 5.12 10.32
N THR A 12 -26.66 4.58 9.11
CA THR A 12 -26.85 3.13 8.91
C THR A 12 -25.62 2.36 9.39
N LEU A 13 -24.43 2.88 9.12
CA LEU A 13 -23.18 2.28 9.60
C LEU A 13 -23.14 2.20 11.13
N LYS A 14 -23.56 3.26 11.83
CA LYS A 14 -23.69 3.25 13.28
C LYS A 14 -24.70 2.18 13.78
N ASN A 15 -25.81 2.00 13.09
CA ASN A 15 -26.81 1.00 13.44
C ASN A 15 -26.32 -0.44 13.27
N LEU A 16 -25.36 -0.67 12.37
CA LEU A 16 -24.73 -1.97 12.16
C LEU A 16 -23.71 -2.32 13.26
N GLY A 17 -23.30 -1.33 14.05
CA GLY A 17 -22.33 -1.51 15.13
C GLY A 17 -20.87 -1.51 14.64
N PRO A 18 -19.91 -1.79 15.55
CA PRO A 18 -18.48 -1.67 15.29
C PRO A 18 -17.92 -2.90 14.56
N ALA A 19 -18.62 -3.42 13.56
CA ALA A 19 -18.13 -4.51 12.73
C ALA A 19 -17.18 -3.97 11.66
N PRO A 20 -16.09 -4.68 11.29
CA PRO A 20 -15.19 -4.22 10.23
C PRO A 20 -15.83 -4.20 8.84
N GLU A 21 -16.88 -4.97 8.65
CA GLU A 21 -17.65 -5.07 7.41
C GLU A 21 -19.17 -5.08 7.69
N PRO A 22 -19.99 -4.47 6.84
CA PRO A 22 -19.62 -3.70 5.65
C PRO A 22 -18.98 -2.36 6.00
N ASN A 23 -17.93 -1.97 5.26
CA ASN A 23 -17.33 -0.65 5.42
C ASN A 23 -17.99 0.40 4.50
N LEU A 24 -17.78 1.67 4.84
CA LEU A 24 -18.25 2.79 4.06
C LEU A 24 -17.08 3.69 3.69
N THR A 25 -16.91 3.95 2.39
CA THR A 25 -15.91 4.89 1.90
C THR A 25 -16.50 6.29 1.78
N VAL A 26 -15.90 7.26 2.44
CA VAL A 26 -16.18 8.68 2.28
C VAL A 26 -15.18 9.27 1.30
N LEU A 27 -15.66 9.83 0.21
CA LEU A 27 -14.84 10.63 -0.70
C LEU A 27 -14.60 11.98 -0.04
N TRP A 28 -13.40 12.12 0.50
CA TRP A 28 -13.03 13.25 1.33
C TRP A 28 -12.50 14.42 0.50
N SER A 29 -12.99 15.62 0.78
CA SER A 29 -12.53 16.85 0.14
C SER A 29 -12.48 17.97 1.16
N THR A 30 -11.54 18.88 1.02
CA THR A 30 -11.47 20.13 1.79
C THR A 30 -12.72 20.98 1.62
N ARG A 31 -13.44 20.82 0.50
CA ARG A 31 -14.69 21.54 0.17
C ARG A 31 -15.95 20.97 0.83
N LEU A 32 -15.88 19.86 1.55
CA LEU A 32 -17.04 19.29 2.23
C LEU A 32 -17.56 20.24 3.31
N PRO A 33 -18.91 20.32 3.50
CA PRO A 33 -19.50 21.13 4.57
C PRO A 33 -18.99 20.72 5.95
N GLU A 34 -18.62 21.69 6.78
CA GLU A 34 -18.07 21.45 8.11
C GLU A 34 -18.93 20.54 8.98
N ASN A 35 -20.24 20.72 8.96
CA ASN A 35 -21.18 19.87 9.70
C ASN A 35 -21.11 18.39 9.25
N PHE A 36 -20.83 18.14 7.96
CA PHE A 36 -20.68 16.78 7.46
C PHE A 36 -19.33 16.19 7.90
N LYS A 37 -18.26 16.97 7.84
CA LYS A 37 -16.93 16.57 8.32
C LYS A 37 -17.00 16.15 9.79
N ARG A 38 -17.61 17.00 10.66
CA ARG A 38 -17.81 16.69 12.08
C ARG A 38 -18.65 15.43 12.29
N PHE A 39 -19.67 15.22 11.46
CA PHE A 39 -20.48 14.01 11.55
C PHE A 39 -19.68 12.74 11.14
N CYS A 40 -18.85 12.85 10.12
CA CYS A 40 -17.91 11.78 9.74
C CYS A 40 -16.94 11.46 10.89
N ALA A 41 -16.27 12.47 11.46
CA ALA A 41 -15.36 12.30 12.59
C ALA A 41 -16.04 11.60 13.78
N LYS A 42 -17.26 12.06 14.13
CA LYS A 42 -18.04 11.41 15.19
C LYS A 42 -18.35 9.95 14.87
N THR A 43 -18.67 9.64 13.61
CA THR A 43 -18.92 8.25 13.20
C THR A 43 -17.66 7.41 13.29
N SER A 44 -16.49 7.97 12.96
CA SER A 44 -15.19 7.26 13.08
C SER A 44 -14.83 6.91 14.54
N ILE A 45 -15.25 7.73 15.51
CA ILE A 45 -15.07 7.43 16.93
C ILE A 45 -15.97 6.27 17.37
N GLU A 46 -17.17 6.18 16.82
CA GLU A 46 -18.18 5.20 17.19
C GLU A 46 -18.09 3.88 16.39
N SER A 47 -17.45 3.91 15.23
CA SER A 47 -17.36 2.75 14.32
C SER A 47 -16.02 2.71 13.57
N SER A 48 -15.40 1.54 13.54
CA SER A 48 -14.19 1.27 12.76
C SER A 48 -14.45 0.94 11.28
N SER A 49 -15.70 0.99 10.83
CA SER A 49 -16.12 0.58 9.49
C SER A 49 -16.19 1.73 8.49
N ILE A 50 -15.55 2.84 8.78
CA ILE A 50 -15.46 4.00 7.91
C ILE A 50 -14.03 4.15 7.40
N GLN A 51 -13.89 4.45 6.11
CA GLN A 51 -12.61 4.79 5.50
C GLN A 51 -12.75 6.07 4.67
N TYR A 52 -11.63 6.72 4.41
CA TYR A 52 -11.58 7.98 3.69
C TYR A 52 -10.67 7.87 2.47
N GLU A 53 -11.14 8.39 1.34
CA GLU A 53 -10.38 8.54 0.11
C GLU A 53 -10.27 10.01 -0.26
N ASN A 54 -9.11 10.45 -0.69
CA ASN A 54 -8.86 11.83 -1.08
C ASN A 54 -9.54 12.16 -2.42
N ASP A 55 -10.75 12.74 -2.36
CA ASP A 55 -11.53 13.12 -3.54
C ASP A 55 -10.85 14.24 -4.35
N ASP A 56 -10.20 15.17 -3.68
CA ASP A 56 -9.51 16.28 -4.36
C ASP A 56 -8.38 15.76 -5.25
N LEU A 57 -7.66 14.72 -4.83
CA LEU A 57 -6.63 14.05 -5.63
C LEU A 57 -7.24 13.15 -6.71
N MET A 58 -8.23 12.32 -6.35
CA MET A 58 -8.81 11.36 -7.29
C MET A 58 -9.49 12.03 -8.47
N ARG A 59 -10.13 13.19 -8.27
CA ARG A 59 -10.75 13.98 -9.34
C ARG A 59 -9.78 14.43 -10.40
N VAL A 60 -8.54 14.72 -10.06
CA VAL A 60 -7.51 15.11 -11.02
C VAL A 60 -7.29 14.02 -12.07
N THR A 61 -7.31 12.75 -11.64
CA THR A 61 -7.05 11.59 -12.51
C THR A 61 -8.33 11.06 -13.17
N HIS A 62 -9.43 10.96 -12.41
CA HIS A 62 -10.64 10.25 -12.83
C HIS A 62 -11.80 11.17 -13.21
N GLY A 63 -11.70 12.50 -12.97
CA GLY A 63 -12.83 13.44 -13.14
C GLY A 63 -13.91 13.23 -12.09
N ASP A 64 -15.12 13.69 -12.37
CA ASP A 64 -16.22 13.71 -11.39
C ASP A 64 -17.04 12.43 -11.32
N ASP A 65 -16.89 11.54 -12.31
CA ASP A 65 -17.72 10.34 -12.48
C ASP A 65 -16.91 9.08 -12.19
N TYR A 66 -16.47 8.95 -10.95
CA TYR A 66 -15.74 7.78 -10.47
C TYR A 66 -16.36 7.23 -9.18
N ALA A 67 -16.06 5.99 -8.90
CA ALA A 67 -16.39 5.31 -7.65
C ALA A 67 -15.20 4.50 -7.16
N ILE A 68 -15.16 4.24 -5.87
CA ILE A 68 -14.18 3.34 -5.29
C ILE A 68 -14.69 1.91 -5.43
N ALA A 69 -13.94 1.09 -6.16
CA ALA A 69 -14.21 -0.32 -6.29
C ALA A 69 -13.51 -1.09 -5.19
N CYS A 70 -14.23 -2.00 -4.54
CA CYS A 70 -13.73 -2.78 -3.42
C CYS A 70 -13.29 -1.87 -2.26
N CYS A 71 -11.98 -1.77 -1.97
CA CYS A 71 -11.45 -1.08 -0.80
C CYS A 71 -10.87 0.30 -1.12
N VAL A 72 -10.07 0.42 -2.18
CA VAL A 72 -9.23 1.60 -2.45
C VAL A 72 -9.09 1.94 -3.95
N SER A 73 -9.53 1.08 -4.85
CA SER A 73 -9.34 1.28 -6.30
C SER A 73 -10.37 2.24 -6.87
N SER A 74 -9.93 3.36 -7.42
CA SER A 74 -10.82 4.30 -8.08
C SER A 74 -10.98 3.97 -9.57
N MET A 75 -12.22 4.01 -10.07
CA MET A 75 -12.54 3.77 -11.48
C MET A 75 -13.70 4.64 -11.95
N ARG A 76 -13.63 5.11 -13.19
CA ARG A 76 -14.75 5.81 -13.84
C ARG A 76 -15.86 4.82 -14.15
N VAL A 77 -17.06 5.11 -13.65
CA VAL A 77 -18.20 4.20 -13.74
C VAL A 77 -18.59 3.94 -15.17
N GLY A 78 -18.68 2.68 -15.54
CA GLY A 78 -19.02 2.21 -16.89
C GLY A 78 -17.98 2.44 -17.99
N LYS A 79 -16.85 3.09 -17.67
CA LYS A 79 -15.79 3.43 -18.64
C LYS A 79 -14.48 2.72 -18.38
N GLU A 80 -14.30 2.22 -17.19
CA GLU A 80 -13.09 1.53 -16.76
C GLU A 80 -13.44 0.19 -16.14
N MET A 81 -12.55 -0.76 -16.28
CA MET A 81 -12.59 -2.04 -15.61
C MET A 81 -11.21 -2.39 -15.10
N GLN A 82 -11.14 -3.21 -14.08
CA GLN A 82 -9.91 -3.64 -13.46
C GLN A 82 -9.77 -5.15 -13.55
N PHE A 83 -8.66 -5.60 -14.11
CA PHE A 83 -8.20 -6.96 -13.91
C PHE A 83 -7.69 -7.09 -12.48
N PHE A 84 -8.40 -7.83 -11.65
CA PHE A 84 -8.03 -8.04 -10.26
C PHE A 84 -6.65 -8.72 -10.15
N GLY A 85 -5.81 -8.21 -9.25
CA GLY A 85 -4.46 -8.71 -9.02
C GLY A 85 -4.28 -9.41 -7.67
N ALA A 86 -3.17 -10.11 -7.56
CA ALA A 86 -2.63 -10.59 -6.29
C ALA A 86 -1.52 -9.62 -5.81
N ARG A 87 -0.90 -9.91 -4.66
CA ARG A 87 0.21 -9.08 -4.16
C ARG A 87 1.52 -9.84 -4.27
N ALA A 88 2.58 -9.13 -4.71
CA ALA A 88 3.95 -9.62 -4.65
C ALA A 88 4.53 -9.36 -3.25
N ASN A 89 5.10 -10.39 -2.62
CA ASN A 89 5.77 -10.26 -1.33
C ASN A 89 7.21 -9.79 -1.53
N LEU A 90 7.46 -8.49 -1.42
CA LEU A 90 8.79 -7.92 -1.67
C LEU A 90 9.80 -8.21 -0.56
N ALA A 91 9.35 -8.40 0.69
CA ALA A 91 10.22 -8.84 1.77
C ALA A 91 10.75 -10.27 1.54
N LYS A 92 9.90 -11.15 1.01
CA LYS A 92 10.32 -12.51 0.60
C LYS A 92 11.27 -12.46 -0.59
N CYS A 93 11.05 -11.55 -1.52
CA CYS A 93 11.96 -11.31 -2.66
C CYS A 93 13.38 -10.96 -2.19
N LEU A 94 13.49 -10.12 -1.15
CA LEU A 94 14.79 -9.79 -0.54
C LEU A 94 15.49 -11.02 0.03
N LEU A 95 14.77 -11.91 0.72
CA LEU A 95 15.34 -13.14 1.25
C LEU A 95 15.80 -14.10 0.13
N TYR A 96 15.07 -14.16 -0.99
CA TYR A 96 15.49 -14.89 -2.17
C TYR A 96 16.76 -14.28 -2.79
N ALA A 97 16.86 -12.96 -2.83
CA ALA A 97 18.03 -12.27 -3.34
C ALA A 97 19.27 -12.61 -2.49
N ILE A 98 19.16 -12.58 -1.16
CA ILE A 98 20.25 -12.93 -0.23
C ILE A 98 20.65 -14.40 -0.37
N ASN A 99 19.68 -15.31 -0.53
CA ASN A 99 19.90 -16.76 -0.59
C ASN A 99 20.05 -17.32 -2.02
N GLY A 100 20.29 -16.47 -3.03
CA GLY A 100 20.50 -16.92 -4.41
C GLY A 100 19.32 -17.67 -5.03
N GLY A 101 18.10 -17.28 -4.69
CA GLY A 101 16.85 -17.86 -5.19
C GLY A 101 16.33 -19.05 -4.38
N VAL A 102 16.98 -19.39 -3.27
CA VAL A 102 16.53 -20.46 -2.37
C VAL A 102 15.56 -19.89 -1.34
N ASP A 103 14.44 -20.58 -1.14
CA ASP A 103 13.45 -20.26 -0.12
C ASP A 103 13.99 -20.64 1.27
N GLU A 104 14.01 -19.69 2.20
CA GLU A 104 14.60 -19.85 3.52
C GLU A 104 13.78 -20.75 4.46
N ILE A 105 12.51 -21.02 4.12
CA ILE A 105 11.63 -21.92 4.90
C ILE A 105 11.66 -23.33 4.33
N SER A 106 11.32 -23.48 3.05
CA SER A 106 11.23 -24.80 2.40
C SER A 106 12.58 -25.37 1.95
N LYS A 107 13.64 -24.55 1.96
CA LYS A 107 15.00 -24.91 1.51
C LYS A 107 15.09 -25.32 0.04
N LYS A 108 14.09 -24.96 -0.77
CA LYS A 108 14.02 -25.29 -2.18
C LYS A 108 14.44 -24.11 -3.05
N GLN A 109 15.04 -24.42 -4.20
CA GLN A 109 15.27 -23.42 -5.24
C GLN A 109 13.93 -23.02 -5.85
N VAL A 110 13.50 -21.78 -5.61
CA VAL A 110 12.24 -21.21 -6.08
C VAL A 110 12.48 -20.18 -7.18
N GLY A 111 13.43 -19.28 -6.95
CA GLY A 111 13.86 -18.27 -7.91
C GLY A 111 14.94 -18.78 -8.85
N PRO A 112 15.42 -17.93 -9.77
CA PRO A 112 16.60 -18.21 -10.57
C PRO A 112 17.80 -18.52 -9.67
N LYS A 113 18.68 -19.39 -10.14
CA LYS A 113 19.88 -19.73 -9.41
C LYS A 113 20.93 -18.63 -9.56
N TYR A 114 20.88 -17.67 -8.67
CA TYR A 114 21.88 -16.61 -8.54
C TYR A 114 22.96 -17.02 -7.52
N ARG A 115 24.08 -16.29 -7.57
CA ARG A 115 25.13 -16.44 -6.55
C ARG A 115 24.60 -15.89 -5.22
N PRO A 116 24.51 -16.71 -4.15
CA PRO A 116 24.08 -16.22 -2.85
C PRO A 116 25.10 -15.25 -2.25
N ILE A 117 24.66 -14.36 -1.39
CA ILE A 117 25.54 -13.54 -0.57
C ILE A 117 26.13 -14.43 0.52
N THR A 118 27.46 -14.50 0.59
CA THR A 118 28.16 -15.39 1.53
C THR A 118 28.89 -14.66 2.66
N SER A 119 28.91 -13.32 2.61
CA SER A 119 29.51 -12.48 3.63
C SER A 119 28.81 -12.65 4.99
N GLU A 120 29.56 -12.49 6.07
CA GLU A 120 29.05 -12.52 7.44
C GLU A 120 28.14 -11.31 7.70
N TYR A 121 28.55 -10.15 7.22
CA TYR A 121 27.77 -8.91 7.28
C TYR A 121 27.29 -8.54 5.88
N LEU A 122 26.04 -8.05 5.81
CA LEU A 122 25.45 -7.62 4.54
C LEU A 122 26.02 -6.27 4.11
N ASP A 123 26.43 -6.18 2.85
CA ASP A 123 26.78 -4.95 2.18
C ASP A 123 25.59 -4.41 1.39
N TYR A 124 25.29 -3.12 1.52
CA TYR A 124 24.10 -2.52 0.92
C TYR A 124 24.11 -2.58 -0.60
N ASP A 125 25.25 -2.28 -1.23
CA ASP A 125 25.33 -2.23 -2.69
C ASP A 125 25.25 -3.65 -3.29
N GLU A 126 25.88 -4.64 -2.67
CA GLU A 126 25.75 -6.04 -3.07
C GLU A 126 24.32 -6.54 -2.92
N VAL A 127 23.65 -6.21 -1.80
CA VAL A 127 22.25 -6.60 -1.58
C VAL A 127 21.33 -5.95 -2.60
N MET A 128 21.52 -4.66 -2.90
CA MET A 128 20.72 -3.95 -3.88
C MET A 128 20.88 -4.50 -5.29
N GLU A 129 22.10 -4.86 -5.70
CA GLU A 129 22.34 -5.52 -6.99
C GLU A 129 21.58 -6.85 -7.10
N ARG A 130 21.65 -7.69 -6.06
CA ARG A 130 20.97 -8.99 -6.03
C ARG A 130 19.44 -8.83 -5.95
N TYR A 131 18.98 -7.85 -5.20
CA TYR A 131 17.56 -7.55 -5.06
C TYR A 131 16.97 -7.04 -6.39
N ASP A 132 17.70 -6.19 -7.11
CA ASP A 132 17.27 -5.67 -8.41
C ASP A 132 17.05 -6.80 -9.41
N ASP A 133 18.01 -7.70 -9.54
CA ASP A 133 17.91 -8.88 -10.41
C ASP A 133 16.74 -9.79 -10.01
N MET A 134 16.56 -10.04 -8.71
CA MET A 134 15.48 -10.89 -8.21
C MET A 134 14.11 -10.23 -8.39
N SER A 135 14.01 -8.92 -8.16
CA SER A 135 12.78 -8.14 -8.33
C SER A 135 12.33 -8.10 -9.80
N ARG A 136 13.29 -7.97 -10.72
CA ARG A 136 13.04 -8.05 -12.18
C ARG A 136 12.48 -9.40 -12.59
N TRP A 137 13.09 -10.48 -12.12
CA TRP A 137 12.57 -11.83 -12.34
C TRP A 137 11.17 -12.02 -11.73
N LEU A 138 10.99 -11.60 -10.46
CA LEU A 138 9.71 -11.71 -9.77
C LEU A 138 8.61 -10.99 -10.53
N SER A 139 8.86 -9.74 -10.95
CA SER A 139 7.90 -8.94 -11.69
C SER A 139 7.47 -9.61 -13.00
N HIS A 140 8.41 -10.21 -13.73
CA HIS A 140 8.11 -10.95 -14.95
C HIS A 140 7.23 -12.19 -14.69
N VAL A 141 7.59 -13.02 -13.71
CA VAL A 141 6.81 -14.21 -13.34
C VAL A 141 5.43 -13.80 -12.83
N TYR A 142 5.37 -12.75 -12.02
CA TYR A 142 4.14 -12.22 -11.44
C TYR A 142 3.15 -11.76 -12.52
N VAL A 143 3.59 -10.91 -13.47
CA VAL A 143 2.73 -10.44 -14.57
C VAL A 143 2.28 -11.60 -15.44
N ASN A 144 3.16 -12.54 -15.79
CA ASN A 144 2.78 -13.70 -16.59
C ASN A 144 1.80 -14.63 -15.85
N THR A 145 1.94 -14.79 -14.56
CA THR A 145 0.97 -15.54 -13.74
C THR A 145 -0.40 -14.88 -13.78
N LEU A 146 -0.47 -13.56 -13.60
CA LEU A 146 -1.72 -12.81 -13.71
C LEU A 146 -2.30 -12.90 -15.12
N ASN A 147 -1.49 -12.83 -16.17
CA ASN A 147 -1.93 -13.01 -17.55
C ASN A 147 -2.63 -14.36 -17.75
N ILE A 148 -2.08 -15.44 -17.20
CA ILE A 148 -2.67 -16.77 -17.25
C ILE A 148 -4.01 -16.81 -16.51
N ILE A 149 -4.07 -16.22 -15.31
CA ILE A 149 -5.29 -16.15 -14.51
C ILE A 149 -6.40 -15.41 -15.28
N HIS A 150 -6.09 -14.23 -15.84
CA HIS A 150 -7.07 -13.46 -16.61
C HIS A 150 -7.50 -14.15 -17.89
N TYR A 151 -6.57 -14.79 -18.60
CA TYR A 151 -6.91 -15.64 -19.75
C TYR A 151 -7.88 -16.76 -19.35
N MET A 152 -7.63 -17.43 -18.23
CA MET A 152 -8.50 -18.52 -17.75
C MET A 152 -9.87 -18.01 -17.33
N HIS A 153 -9.97 -16.85 -16.68
CA HIS A 153 -11.25 -16.21 -16.37
C HIS A 153 -12.03 -15.91 -17.65
N ASP A 154 -11.37 -15.34 -18.63
CA ASP A 154 -12.00 -14.91 -19.88
C ASP A 154 -12.43 -16.08 -20.77
N LYS A 155 -11.71 -17.20 -20.69
CA LYS A 155 -12.12 -18.45 -21.33
C LYS A 155 -13.55 -18.86 -20.93
N TYR A 156 -13.98 -18.49 -19.71
CA TYR A 156 -15.33 -18.73 -19.21
C TYR A 156 -16.23 -17.50 -19.27
N CYS A 157 -15.90 -16.54 -20.13
CA CYS A 157 -16.67 -15.31 -20.38
C CYS A 157 -16.78 -14.37 -19.16
N TYR A 158 -15.83 -14.41 -18.23
CA TYR A 158 -15.86 -13.60 -17.01
C TYR A 158 -15.89 -12.11 -17.32
N GLU A 159 -14.93 -11.59 -18.10
CA GLU A 159 -14.90 -10.17 -18.50
C GLU A 159 -16.19 -9.76 -19.22
N ARG A 160 -16.67 -10.59 -20.14
CA ARG A 160 -17.89 -10.31 -20.91
C ARG A 160 -19.12 -10.12 -20.02
N LEU A 161 -19.24 -10.90 -18.95
CA LEU A 161 -20.32 -10.77 -17.98
C LEU A 161 -20.16 -9.52 -17.13
N GLN A 162 -18.95 -9.23 -16.67
CA GLN A 162 -18.64 -8.03 -15.86
C GLN A 162 -18.91 -6.74 -16.64
N MET A 163 -18.66 -6.73 -17.93
CA MET A 163 -18.75 -5.55 -18.78
C MET A 163 -20.11 -5.36 -19.47
N ALA A 164 -21.15 -6.08 -19.06
CA ALA A 164 -22.46 -6.02 -19.70
C ALA A 164 -23.10 -4.61 -19.68
N LEU A 165 -22.75 -3.78 -18.70
CA LEU A 165 -23.25 -2.42 -18.53
C LEU A 165 -22.19 -1.34 -18.80
N HIS A 166 -21.07 -1.71 -19.39
CA HIS A 166 -20.00 -0.78 -19.73
C HIS A 166 -20.19 -0.18 -21.13
N ASP A 167 -19.50 0.93 -21.34
CA ASP A 167 -19.37 1.59 -22.65
C ASP A 167 -18.68 0.68 -23.67
N LYS A 168 -18.80 1.03 -24.96
CA LYS A 168 -18.16 0.27 -26.04
C LYS A 168 -16.63 0.25 -25.92
N ASN A 169 -16.05 1.38 -25.51
CA ASN A 169 -14.60 1.54 -25.34
C ASN A 169 -14.30 1.61 -23.85
N VAL A 170 -13.68 0.59 -23.31
CA VAL A 170 -13.36 0.48 -21.89
C VAL A 170 -11.85 0.50 -21.69
N THR A 171 -11.39 1.37 -20.80
CA THR A 171 -10.01 1.34 -20.30
C THR A 171 -9.86 0.15 -19.36
N ARG A 172 -8.84 -0.65 -19.56
CA ARG A 172 -8.52 -1.80 -18.71
C ARG A 172 -7.32 -1.49 -17.83
N TRP A 173 -7.53 -1.53 -16.54
CA TRP A 173 -6.47 -1.47 -15.55
C TRP A 173 -6.00 -2.88 -15.21
N PHE A 174 -4.69 -3.08 -15.19
CA PHE A 174 -4.08 -4.34 -14.80
C PHE A 174 -3.55 -4.18 -13.37
N ALA A 175 -4.36 -4.59 -12.40
CA ALA A 175 -4.06 -4.41 -10.99
C ALA A 175 -2.92 -5.32 -10.55
N THR A 176 -1.91 -4.73 -9.98
CA THR A 176 -0.85 -5.39 -9.26
C THR A 176 -0.89 -5.00 -7.78
N GLY A 177 0.00 -5.53 -6.96
CA GLY A 177 0.02 -5.16 -5.55
C GLY A 177 1.32 -5.54 -4.86
N ILE A 178 1.62 -4.80 -3.82
CA ILE A 178 2.80 -4.95 -2.98
C ILE A 178 2.39 -5.34 -1.56
N ALA A 179 3.07 -6.35 -1.00
CA ALA A 179 3.02 -6.71 0.41
C ALA A 179 4.40 -6.58 1.05
N GLY A 180 4.44 -6.11 2.29
CA GLY A 180 5.65 -6.01 3.09
C GLY A 180 6.52 -4.78 2.78
N LEU A 181 5.92 -3.67 2.31
CA LEU A 181 6.67 -2.46 1.97
C LEU A 181 7.51 -1.94 3.13
N SER A 182 6.91 -1.73 4.31
CA SER A 182 7.65 -1.24 5.47
C SER A 182 8.74 -2.21 5.93
N VAL A 183 8.52 -3.52 5.82
CA VAL A 183 9.50 -4.55 6.18
C VAL A 183 10.73 -4.46 5.29
N ILE A 184 10.54 -4.36 3.96
CA ILE A 184 11.68 -4.27 3.04
C ILE A 184 12.38 -2.91 3.14
N ALA A 185 11.64 -1.82 3.31
CA ALA A 185 12.23 -0.49 3.49
C ALA A 185 13.10 -0.43 4.73
N ASP A 186 12.59 -0.92 5.87
CA ASP A 186 13.33 -1.01 7.13
C ASP A 186 14.53 -1.97 7.03
N SER A 187 14.37 -3.10 6.32
CA SER A 187 15.46 -4.07 6.11
C SER A 187 16.61 -3.46 5.32
N LEU A 188 16.33 -2.76 4.23
CA LEU A 188 17.33 -2.07 3.43
C LEU A 188 17.94 -0.89 4.19
N SER A 189 17.14 -0.18 4.99
CA SER A 189 17.63 0.87 5.89
C SER A 189 18.59 0.29 6.94
N ALA A 190 18.25 -0.84 7.57
CA ALA A 190 19.11 -1.52 8.52
C ALA A 190 20.46 -1.92 7.89
N ILE A 191 20.43 -2.50 6.69
CA ILE A 191 21.63 -2.88 5.96
C ILE A 191 22.49 -1.67 5.61
N LYS A 192 21.87 -0.54 5.28
CA LYS A 192 22.56 0.69 4.87
C LYS A 192 23.17 1.48 6.02
N TYR A 193 22.49 1.53 7.18
CA TYR A 193 22.84 2.46 8.27
C TYR A 193 23.26 1.76 9.56
N ALA A 194 23.08 0.45 9.68
CA ALA A 194 23.54 -0.36 10.80
C ALA A 194 24.46 -1.47 10.31
N LYS A 195 24.81 -2.40 11.20
CA LYS A 195 25.52 -3.63 10.84
C LYS A 195 24.58 -4.80 10.96
N VAL A 196 24.32 -5.46 9.85
CA VAL A 196 23.43 -6.63 9.80
C VAL A 196 24.26 -7.89 9.56
N LYS A 197 24.34 -8.72 10.59
CA LYS A 197 25.02 -10.03 10.54
C LYS A 197 24.05 -11.11 10.13
N THR A 198 24.47 -11.98 9.21
CA THR A 198 23.69 -13.13 8.76
C THR A 198 23.89 -14.34 9.66
N ILE A 199 22.81 -15.00 10.05
CA ILE A 199 22.82 -16.30 10.73
C ILE A 199 22.40 -17.36 9.72
N ARG A 200 23.27 -18.36 9.53
CA ARG A 200 23.06 -19.41 8.51
C ARG A 200 22.81 -20.76 9.17
N ASP A 201 22.03 -21.58 8.49
CA ASP A 201 21.87 -22.98 8.84
C ASP A 201 23.04 -23.84 8.31
N GLU A 202 22.98 -25.14 8.56
CA GLU A 202 23.98 -26.13 8.13
C GLU A 202 24.19 -26.23 6.61
N ASN A 203 23.21 -25.76 5.83
CA ASN A 203 23.26 -25.71 4.37
C ASN A 203 23.75 -24.34 3.84
N GLY A 204 24.13 -23.43 4.73
CA GLY A 204 24.57 -22.09 4.39
C GLY A 204 23.46 -21.12 4.02
N ILE A 205 22.19 -21.49 4.22
CA ILE A 205 21.04 -20.64 3.96
C ILE A 205 20.86 -19.66 5.13
N VAL A 206 20.72 -18.37 4.83
CA VAL A 206 20.43 -17.35 5.86
C VAL A 206 19.01 -17.55 6.39
N VAL A 207 18.90 -17.74 7.69
CA VAL A 207 17.64 -18.04 8.39
C VAL A 207 17.28 -17.02 9.45
N ASP A 208 18.23 -16.23 9.95
CA ASP A 208 17.99 -15.14 10.90
C ASP A 208 19.08 -14.03 10.72
N PHE A 209 18.88 -12.93 11.42
CA PHE A 209 19.75 -11.76 11.37
C PHE A 209 19.98 -11.18 12.77
N GLU A 210 21.19 -10.71 13.03
CA GLU A 210 21.53 -9.87 14.18
C GLU A 210 21.83 -8.46 13.69
N VAL A 211 21.18 -7.47 14.31
CA VAL A 211 21.32 -6.05 13.94
C VAL A 211 22.04 -5.32 15.05
N GLU A 212 23.19 -4.75 14.74
CA GLU A 212 24.01 -3.94 15.65
C GLU A 212 23.94 -2.48 15.24
N GLY A 213 23.46 -1.62 16.15
CA GLY A 213 23.29 -0.18 15.92
C GLY A 213 21.84 0.19 15.64
N ASP A 214 21.60 1.49 15.51
CA ASP A 214 20.29 2.04 15.18
C ASP A 214 20.25 2.47 13.71
N TYR A 215 19.05 2.49 13.13
CA TYR A 215 18.83 2.82 11.74
C TYR A 215 17.48 3.54 11.57
N PRO A 216 17.31 4.37 10.53
CA PRO A 216 16.03 5.01 10.21
C PRO A 216 14.95 3.97 9.96
N LYS A 217 13.77 4.18 10.57
CA LYS A 217 12.61 3.29 10.44
C LYS A 217 11.46 4.03 9.77
N PHE A 218 10.84 3.38 8.82
CA PHE A 218 9.68 3.91 8.10
C PHE A 218 8.54 4.28 9.06
N GLY A 219 7.88 5.42 8.79
CA GLY A 219 6.82 5.95 9.66
C GLY A 219 7.31 6.98 10.68
N ASN A 220 8.47 7.60 10.47
CA ASN A 220 9.01 8.64 11.35
C ASN A 220 9.38 9.93 10.63
N ASP A 221 8.89 10.13 9.41
CA ASP A 221 9.21 11.29 8.55
C ASP A 221 10.71 11.47 8.33
N ASP A 222 11.41 10.36 8.11
CA ASP A 222 12.85 10.31 7.88
C ASP A 222 13.12 9.99 6.40
N ASP A 223 13.57 10.98 5.64
CA ASP A 223 13.80 10.87 4.20
C ASP A 223 14.77 9.75 3.84
N ARG A 224 15.69 9.40 4.74
CA ARG A 224 16.66 8.33 4.49
C ARG A 224 16.03 6.96 4.25
N VAL A 225 14.91 6.66 4.92
CA VAL A 225 14.16 5.41 4.74
C VAL A 225 12.93 5.61 3.85
N ASP A 226 12.32 6.79 3.88
CA ASP A 226 11.16 7.12 3.05
C ASP A 226 11.52 7.09 1.56
N GLU A 227 12.71 7.59 1.17
CA GLU A 227 13.26 7.48 -0.19
C GLU A 227 13.51 6.02 -0.61
N ILE A 228 13.92 5.15 0.33
CA ILE A 228 14.07 3.72 0.04
C ILE A 228 12.70 3.12 -0.28
N ALA A 229 11.67 3.41 0.53
CA ALA A 229 10.31 2.93 0.29
C ALA A 229 9.77 3.44 -1.06
N TYR A 230 9.94 4.74 -1.36
CA TYR A 230 9.59 5.34 -2.64
C TYR A 230 10.24 4.62 -3.81
N LYS A 231 11.57 4.43 -3.74
CA LYS A 231 12.34 3.78 -4.80
C LYS A 231 11.89 2.34 -5.05
N ILE A 232 11.63 1.56 -4.00
CA ILE A 232 11.17 0.16 -4.11
C ILE A 232 9.87 0.08 -4.91
N VAL A 233 8.89 0.92 -4.60
CA VAL A 233 7.61 0.94 -5.32
C VAL A 233 7.82 1.32 -6.78
N LYS A 234 8.60 2.36 -7.03
CA LYS A 234 8.87 2.85 -8.38
C LYS A 234 9.61 1.83 -9.24
N ASP A 235 10.65 1.20 -8.71
CA ASP A 235 11.43 0.19 -9.42
C ASP A 235 10.58 -1.06 -9.71
N PHE A 236 9.78 -1.52 -8.74
CA PHE A 236 8.86 -2.63 -8.96
C PHE A 236 7.87 -2.34 -10.09
N MET A 237 7.26 -1.16 -10.09
CA MET A 237 6.34 -0.76 -11.16
C MET A 237 7.03 -0.59 -12.51
N HIS A 238 8.26 -0.09 -12.52
CA HIS A 238 9.07 -0.07 -13.74
C HIS A 238 9.23 -1.47 -14.33
N TYR A 239 9.59 -2.48 -13.52
CA TYR A 239 9.75 -3.86 -13.99
C TYR A 239 8.42 -4.51 -14.41
N VAL A 240 7.35 -4.26 -13.67
CA VAL A 240 6.00 -4.70 -14.08
C VAL A 240 5.66 -4.15 -15.46
N GLY A 241 5.95 -2.89 -15.74
CA GLY A 241 5.70 -2.23 -17.03
C GLY A 241 6.52 -2.78 -18.20
N THR A 242 7.59 -3.55 -17.95
CA THR A 242 8.40 -4.18 -19.02
C THR A 242 7.77 -5.43 -19.62
N THR A 243 6.75 -5.99 -18.98
CA THR A 243 6.08 -7.22 -19.41
C THR A 243 4.72 -6.90 -20.01
N GLN A 244 4.43 -7.48 -21.17
CA GLN A 244 3.13 -7.29 -21.80
C GLN A 244 2.00 -7.87 -20.93
N THR A 245 0.99 -7.05 -20.68
CA THR A 245 -0.20 -7.40 -19.90
C THR A 245 -1.31 -7.98 -20.76
N TYR A 246 -2.17 -8.79 -20.16
CA TYR A 246 -3.34 -9.37 -20.81
C TYR A 246 -4.24 -8.28 -21.40
N ARG A 247 -4.59 -8.40 -22.68
CA ARG A 247 -5.39 -7.45 -23.45
C ARG A 247 -4.91 -5.99 -23.42
N GLY A 248 -3.62 -5.78 -23.19
CA GLY A 248 -3.05 -4.44 -23.12
C GLY A 248 -3.57 -3.63 -21.92
N GLY A 249 -3.92 -4.29 -20.83
CA GLY A 249 -4.30 -3.62 -19.59
C GLY A 249 -3.17 -2.73 -19.07
N ILE A 250 -3.51 -1.55 -18.60
CA ILE A 250 -2.54 -0.56 -18.08
C ILE A 250 -2.12 -1.00 -16.67
N PRO A 251 -0.83 -1.29 -16.44
CA PRO A 251 -0.38 -1.69 -15.10
C PRO A 251 -0.59 -0.58 -14.08
N THR A 252 -1.14 -0.95 -12.94
CA THR A 252 -1.21 -0.12 -11.74
C THR A 252 -0.91 -0.98 -10.52
N THR A 253 -0.62 -0.37 -9.37
CA THR A 253 -0.36 -1.14 -8.16
C THR A 253 -1.16 -0.64 -6.97
N SER A 254 -1.37 -1.54 -6.02
CA SER A 254 -1.86 -1.22 -4.69
C SER A 254 -0.82 -1.54 -3.63
N ILE A 255 -0.81 -0.76 -2.56
CA ILE A 255 -0.08 -1.07 -1.33
C ILE A 255 -1.15 -1.37 -0.28
N LEU A 256 -1.72 -2.55 -0.39
CA LEU A 256 -2.88 -2.98 0.38
C LEU A 256 -2.77 -4.47 0.67
N THR A 257 -2.89 -4.87 1.92
CA THR A 257 -2.85 -6.29 2.32
C THR A 257 -4.12 -6.74 3.04
N ILE A 258 -4.94 -5.81 3.55
CA ILE A 258 -6.06 -6.12 4.44
C ILE A 258 -5.53 -7.05 5.56
N THR A 259 -6.21 -8.14 5.85
CA THR A 259 -5.81 -9.16 6.84
C THR A 259 -4.78 -10.16 6.31
N SER A 260 -4.48 -10.17 5.01
CA SER A 260 -3.49 -11.09 4.43
C SER A 260 -2.03 -10.80 4.84
N ASN A 261 -1.77 -9.62 5.45
CA ASN A 261 -0.47 -9.31 6.06
C ASN A 261 0.00 -10.38 7.05
N VAL A 262 -0.92 -11.00 7.78
CA VAL A 262 -0.65 -12.12 8.72
C VAL A 262 -0.14 -13.34 7.95
N VAL A 263 -0.80 -13.68 6.84
CA VAL A 263 -0.42 -14.83 6.00
C VAL A 263 0.94 -14.60 5.32
N TYR A 264 1.18 -13.38 4.81
CA TYR A 264 2.48 -13.03 4.24
C TYR A 264 3.60 -13.14 5.29
N GLY A 265 3.38 -12.60 6.50
CA GLY A 265 4.33 -12.70 7.59
C GLY A 265 4.62 -14.14 7.99
N LYS A 266 3.56 -14.96 8.14
CA LYS A 266 3.69 -16.39 8.49
C LYS A 266 4.54 -17.18 7.49
N ASN A 267 4.48 -16.81 6.21
CA ASN A 267 5.21 -17.48 5.14
C ASN A 267 6.56 -16.81 4.80
N THR A 268 7.05 -15.92 5.65
CA THR A 268 8.31 -15.22 5.46
C THR A 268 9.22 -15.44 6.67
N GLY A 269 10.46 -15.83 6.42
CA GLY A 269 11.52 -15.98 7.41
C GLY A 269 11.84 -14.68 8.14
N ALA A 270 12.82 -14.69 9.03
CA ALA A 270 13.32 -13.48 9.65
C ALA A 270 13.87 -12.51 8.61
N THR A 271 13.80 -11.22 8.88
CA THR A 271 14.21 -10.16 7.95
C THR A 271 15.25 -9.23 8.58
N PRO A 272 16.13 -8.59 7.76
CA PRO A 272 17.25 -7.77 8.23
C PRO A 272 16.88 -6.60 9.14
N ASP A 273 15.62 -6.20 9.17
CA ASP A 273 15.07 -5.18 10.07
C ASP A 273 14.81 -5.68 11.51
N GLY A 274 15.14 -6.94 11.80
CA GLY A 274 14.94 -7.59 13.09
C GLY A 274 13.58 -8.24 13.30
N ARG A 275 12.67 -8.21 12.30
CA ARG A 275 11.42 -8.98 12.34
C ARG A 275 11.72 -10.47 12.36
N LYS A 276 11.10 -11.20 13.25
CA LYS A 276 11.31 -12.64 13.39
C LYS A 276 10.47 -13.45 12.39
N ALA A 277 10.93 -14.65 12.07
CA ALA A 277 10.22 -15.56 11.18
C ALA A 277 8.78 -15.79 11.66
N GLY A 278 7.83 -15.67 10.74
CA GLY A 278 6.41 -15.89 11.02
C GLY A 278 5.66 -14.71 11.65
N GLU A 279 6.33 -13.66 12.11
CA GLU A 279 5.66 -12.46 12.60
C GLU A 279 4.86 -11.78 11.48
N PRO A 280 3.64 -11.27 11.76
CA PRO A 280 2.84 -10.54 10.78
C PRO A 280 3.58 -9.35 10.18
N PHE A 281 3.30 -9.04 8.92
CA PHE A 281 3.67 -7.75 8.35
C PHE A 281 2.74 -6.65 8.86
N ALA A 282 3.15 -5.40 8.76
CA ALA A 282 2.22 -4.29 8.87
C ALA A 282 1.19 -4.35 7.71
N PRO A 283 -0.07 -3.99 7.95
CA PRO A 283 -1.07 -3.93 6.89
C PRO A 283 -0.80 -2.76 5.93
N GLY A 284 -0.94 -3.01 4.63
CA GLY A 284 -0.79 -1.98 3.60
C GLY A 284 0.53 -1.23 3.67
N ALA A 285 0.44 0.09 3.70
CA ALA A 285 1.58 1.01 3.79
C ALA A 285 1.93 1.40 5.24
N ASN A 286 1.32 0.78 6.22
CA ASN A 286 1.62 1.09 7.62
C ASN A 286 3.09 0.81 7.97
N PRO A 287 3.70 1.62 8.84
CA PRO A 287 4.94 1.23 9.50
C PRO A 287 4.74 -0.04 10.34
N MET A 288 5.80 -0.79 10.57
CA MET A 288 5.77 -1.94 11.46
C MET A 288 5.43 -1.49 12.89
N HIS A 289 4.59 -2.27 13.55
CA HIS A 289 4.06 -1.95 14.87
C HIS A 289 5.16 -1.53 15.88
N GLY A 290 4.96 -0.36 16.49
CA GLY A 290 5.87 0.20 17.50
C GLY A 290 7.16 0.80 16.94
N ARG A 291 7.29 0.95 15.63
CA ARG A 291 8.45 1.61 15.00
C ARG A 291 8.23 3.09 14.72
N ASP A 292 7.01 3.53 14.58
CA ASP A 292 6.55 4.91 14.36
C ASP A 292 6.55 5.70 15.70
N LYS A 293 7.71 6.16 16.12
CA LYS A 293 7.91 6.77 17.45
C LYS A 293 7.74 8.29 17.47
N HIS A 294 7.72 8.96 16.31
CA HIS A 294 7.65 10.41 16.20
C HIS A 294 6.22 10.96 16.14
N GLY A 295 5.22 10.10 16.41
CA GLY A 295 3.81 10.49 16.48
C GLY A 295 3.06 10.35 15.15
N ALA A 296 1.78 10.69 15.21
CA ALA A 296 0.83 10.46 14.13
C ALA A 296 1.20 11.19 12.84
N VAL A 297 1.54 12.48 12.94
CA VAL A 297 1.86 13.31 11.76
C VAL A 297 3.08 12.75 11.05
N ALA A 298 4.15 12.41 11.76
CA ALA A 298 5.35 11.82 11.14
C ALA A 298 5.06 10.46 10.48
N SER A 299 4.23 9.62 11.12
CA SER A 299 3.82 8.33 10.55
C SER A 299 3.07 8.51 9.23
N LEU A 300 2.14 9.45 9.20
CA LEU A 300 1.34 9.75 8.03
C LEU A 300 2.17 10.48 6.94
N SER A 301 3.10 11.35 7.32
CA SER A 301 4.03 12.03 6.37
C SER A 301 4.88 11.03 5.60
N SER A 302 5.43 10.00 6.26
CA SER A 302 6.16 8.94 5.56
C SER A 302 5.31 8.23 4.52
N VAL A 303 4.03 7.95 4.82
CA VAL A 303 3.11 7.33 3.87
C VAL A 303 2.77 8.28 2.72
N ALA A 304 2.60 9.58 3.01
CA ALA A 304 2.29 10.60 2.02
C ALA A 304 3.41 10.80 0.97
N LYS A 305 4.65 10.48 1.31
CA LYS A 305 5.80 10.53 0.37
C LYS A 305 5.85 9.37 -0.63
N LEU A 306 5.01 8.34 -0.49
CA LEU A 306 5.00 7.21 -1.43
C LEU A 306 4.55 7.66 -2.83
N PRO A 307 4.99 6.96 -3.90
CA PRO A 307 4.68 7.37 -5.26
C PRO A 307 3.21 7.03 -5.64
N PHE A 308 2.27 7.86 -5.22
CA PHE A 308 0.83 7.68 -5.48
C PHE A 308 0.52 7.57 -6.97
N LYS A 309 1.30 8.23 -7.82
CA LYS A 309 1.13 8.14 -9.27
C LYS A 309 1.32 6.72 -9.80
N GLU A 310 2.22 5.95 -9.19
CA GLU A 310 2.45 4.54 -9.53
C GLU A 310 1.43 3.62 -8.84
N ALA A 311 0.87 4.05 -7.72
CA ALA A 311 -0.02 3.26 -6.88
C ALA A 311 -1.49 3.68 -7.01
N GLN A 312 -1.97 3.86 -8.25
CA GLN A 312 -3.35 4.31 -8.52
C GLN A 312 -4.42 3.28 -8.16
N ASP A 313 -4.04 2.06 -7.89
CA ASP A 313 -4.93 1.01 -7.35
C ASP A 313 -5.08 1.10 -5.82
N GLY A 314 -4.51 2.14 -5.22
CA GLY A 314 -4.72 2.59 -3.86
C GLY A 314 -3.64 2.20 -2.86
N ILE A 315 -3.45 3.09 -1.90
CA ILE A 315 -2.54 2.91 -0.76
C ILE A 315 -3.38 2.87 0.50
N SER A 316 -3.36 1.74 1.21
CA SER A 316 -4.08 1.59 2.48
C SER A 316 -3.17 1.93 3.65
N ASN A 317 -3.61 2.85 4.48
CA ASN A 317 -3.03 3.15 5.77
C ASN A 317 -4.11 3.10 6.85
N THR A 318 -3.90 2.28 7.87
CA THR A 318 -4.81 2.17 9.02
C THR A 318 -4.16 2.88 10.20
N PHE A 319 -4.78 3.95 10.66
CA PHE A 319 -4.33 4.68 11.82
C PHE A 319 -5.28 4.47 13.00
N SER A 320 -4.75 4.07 14.15
CA SER A 320 -5.54 3.85 15.37
C SER A 320 -5.26 4.94 16.37
N ILE A 321 -6.30 5.64 16.79
CA ILE A 321 -6.23 6.66 17.84
C ILE A 321 -6.97 6.16 19.07
N ILE A 322 -6.31 6.21 20.22
CA ILE A 322 -6.97 5.96 21.49
C ILE A 322 -7.64 7.28 21.92
N PRO A 323 -8.97 7.34 22.01
CA PRO A 323 -9.68 8.59 22.29
C PRO A 323 -9.16 9.35 23.51
N GLY A 324 -8.80 8.65 24.59
CA GLY A 324 -8.24 9.25 25.79
C GLY A 324 -6.85 9.90 25.63
N ALA A 325 -6.14 9.63 24.53
CA ALA A 325 -4.85 10.26 24.23
C ALA A 325 -4.99 11.69 23.70
N LEU A 326 -6.14 12.00 23.08
CA LEU A 326 -6.43 13.31 22.49
C LEU A 326 -7.23 14.24 23.42
N GLY A 327 -7.67 13.76 24.57
CA GLY A 327 -8.45 14.52 25.55
C GLY A 327 -9.58 13.69 26.13
N LYS A 328 -10.29 14.27 27.10
CA LYS A 328 -11.41 13.60 27.78
C LYS A 328 -12.78 14.10 27.33
N GLU A 329 -12.83 15.18 26.58
CA GLU A 329 -14.06 15.79 26.09
C GLU A 329 -14.28 15.44 24.62
N ASP A 330 -15.48 15.04 24.28
CA ASP A 330 -15.87 14.69 22.89
C ASP A 330 -15.52 15.81 21.88
N GLN A 331 -15.62 17.07 22.30
CA GLN A 331 -15.34 18.23 21.47
C GLN A 331 -13.83 18.33 21.14
N ILE A 332 -12.97 18.08 22.12
CA ILE A 332 -11.51 18.09 21.91
C ILE A 332 -11.11 16.98 20.91
N VAL A 333 -11.68 15.80 21.07
CA VAL A 333 -11.45 14.68 20.15
C VAL A 333 -11.91 15.03 18.73
N LEU A 334 -13.10 15.63 18.59
CA LEU A 334 -13.63 16.06 17.30
C LEU A 334 -12.80 17.17 16.65
N ASP A 335 -12.30 18.12 17.42
CA ASP A 335 -11.47 19.22 16.94
C ASP A 335 -10.03 18.72 16.59
N THR A 336 -9.52 17.71 17.29
CA THR A 336 -8.21 17.12 17.05
C THR A 336 -8.22 16.13 15.87
N ILE A 337 -9.33 15.43 15.63
CA ILE A 337 -9.57 14.61 14.44
C ILE A 337 -10.19 15.47 13.34
N SER A 338 -10.02 16.77 13.40
CA SER A 338 -10.53 17.64 12.35
C SER A 338 -9.79 17.36 11.03
N VAL A 339 -10.40 17.77 9.98
CA VAL A 339 -10.08 17.48 8.59
C VAL A 339 -8.72 17.89 8.15
N ASP A 340 -8.19 18.94 8.77
CA ASP A 340 -6.85 19.44 8.44
C ASP A 340 -5.76 18.41 8.82
N ASP A 341 -6.06 17.54 9.80
CA ASP A 341 -5.21 16.43 10.20
C ASP A 341 -5.34 15.19 9.30
N LEU A 342 -6.44 15.09 8.55
CA LEU A 342 -6.67 14.03 7.56
C LEU A 342 -6.40 14.51 6.13
N SER A 343 -6.26 15.83 5.91
CA SER A 343 -5.80 16.40 4.66
C SER A 343 -4.30 16.33 4.63
N PHE A 344 -3.76 15.23 4.14
CA PHE A 344 -2.33 15.17 3.82
C PHE A 344 -2.00 16.30 2.87
N SER A 345 -1.18 17.24 3.30
CA SER A 345 -0.49 18.14 2.40
C SER A 345 0.47 17.27 1.58
N MET A 346 0.02 16.85 0.41
CA MET A 346 0.94 16.35 -0.58
C MET A 346 1.85 17.52 -0.94
N GLU A 347 3.15 17.30 -0.86
CA GLU A 347 4.15 18.30 -1.24
C GLU A 347 3.81 18.94 -2.60
N PRO A 348 3.97 20.26 -2.74
CA PRO A 348 3.60 21.01 -3.95
C PRO A 348 4.37 20.60 -5.21
N ASP A 349 5.42 19.79 -5.11
CA ASP A 349 6.23 19.34 -6.24
C ASP A 349 5.76 18.03 -6.89
N CYS A 350 4.68 17.43 -6.43
CA CYS A 350 4.05 16.37 -7.19
C CYS A 350 3.33 16.96 -8.41
N ALA A 351 3.82 16.67 -9.61
CA ALA A 351 3.22 17.11 -10.87
C ALA A 351 1.74 16.70 -11.06
N CYS A 352 1.21 15.82 -10.18
CA CYS A 352 -0.20 15.50 -10.10
C CYS A 352 -0.99 16.42 -9.15
N CYS A 353 -0.31 17.32 -8.43
CA CYS A 353 -0.88 18.24 -7.46
C CYS A 353 -0.73 19.71 -7.88
N GLU A 354 -0.31 19.99 -9.13
CA GLU A 354 -0.35 21.36 -9.61
C GLU A 354 -1.77 21.92 -9.47
N PRO A 355 -1.92 23.10 -8.82
CA PRO A 355 -3.22 23.74 -8.63
C PRO A 355 -3.69 24.42 -9.92
N ASN A 356 -3.93 23.65 -10.96
CA ASN A 356 -4.76 24.07 -12.09
C ASN A 356 -6.22 23.66 -11.84
N LEU A 357 -6.66 23.86 -10.63
CA LEU A 357 -8.09 23.91 -10.35
C LEU A 357 -8.53 25.30 -10.77
N ALA A 358 -9.19 25.35 -11.91
CA ALA A 358 -9.87 26.51 -12.40
C ALA A 358 -10.57 27.23 -11.23
N GLU A 359 -10.14 28.46 -10.98
CA GLU A 359 -11.02 29.50 -10.47
C GLU A 359 -12.25 29.47 -11.38
N ASP A 360 -13.43 29.58 -10.77
CA ASP A 360 -14.74 29.64 -11.38
C ASP A 360 -15.49 28.31 -11.59
N VAL A 361 -16.05 27.80 -10.49
CA VAL A 361 -17.40 27.26 -10.51
C VAL A 361 -18.18 27.93 -9.39
N ASP A 362 -18.87 29.00 -9.71
CA ASP A 362 -19.98 29.52 -8.91
C ASP A 362 -20.99 28.38 -8.71
N LEU A 363 -21.22 28.03 -7.48
CA LEU A 363 -22.30 27.15 -7.07
C LEU A 363 -23.40 28.02 -6.46
N ASP A 364 -24.35 28.42 -7.28
CA ASP A 364 -25.70 28.78 -6.83
C ASP A 364 -26.51 27.55 -6.40
#